data_90a303807ff3efe55a65c5799a73b6c3
#
_entry.id   90a303807ff3efe55a65c5799a73b6c3
#
_cell.length_a   1.000
_cell.length_b   1.000
_cell.length_c   1.000
_cell.angle_alpha   90.00
_cell.angle_beta   90.00
_cell.angle_gamma   90.00
#
_symmetry.space_group_name_H-M   'P 1'
#
loop_
_entity.id
_entity.type
_entity.pdbx_description
1 polymer ?
#
loop_
_entity_poly.entity_id
_entity_poly.type
_entity_poly.pdbx_seq_one_letter_code
_entity_poly.pdbx_strand_id
1 'polypeptide(L)'
;MAKMQVFYDYECPYCKKGHEYLMEQIGCHPEIVIEWRPVEAHPLPEDSYPHTNLACQSYYIAEELGADINAFHTAMYRAIINERRNVEKPEVLCEIVKGLMDAGKFRALLDAGKYAKQVDENNDLAYEKSGVWYVPAFRMNGKKLDAKGGAGVTPQELRNFLSKGAGE
;
A
#
# COMPACT_ATOMS: atom_id res chain seq x y z
N MET A 1 0.43 -21.35 7.03
CA MET A 1 0.08 -19.97 6.61
C MET A 1 1.24 -19.39 5.82
N ALA A 2 0.95 -18.86 4.65
CA ALA A 2 1.94 -18.15 3.85
C ALA A 2 1.81 -16.66 4.08
N LYS A 3 2.94 -15.96 4.22
CA LYS A 3 2.97 -14.49 4.29
C LYS A 3 3.26 -13.95 2.91
N MET A 4 2.41 -13.04 2.45
CA MET A 4 2.62 -12.36 1.18
C MET A 4 2.88 -10.88 1.44
N GLN A 5 4.05 -10.39 1.07
CA GLN A 5 4.35 -8.97 1.12
C GLN A 5 3.79 -8.31 -0.12
N VAL A 6 3.10 -7.20 0.06
CA VAL A 6 2.56 -6.38 -1.03
C VAL A 6 3.18 -5.00 -0.94
N PHE A 7 4.01 -4.66 -1.92
CA PHE A 7 4.61 -3.33 -2.04
C PHE A 7 3.73 -2.49 -2.95
N TYR A 8 3.33 -1.32 -2.48
CA TYR A 8 2.37 -0.47 -3.20
C TYR A 8 2.54 0.99 -2.82
N ASP A 9 2.05 1.89 -3.67
CA ASP A 9 1.97 3.32 -3.40
C ASP A 9 0.57 3.82 -3.74
N TYR A 10 -0.01 4.63 -2.88
CA TYR A 10 -1.37 5.14 -3.05
C TYR A 10 -1.54 6.11 -4.22
N GLU A 11 -0.46 6.66 -4.77
CA GLU A 11 -0.54 7.51 -5.96
C GLU A 11 -0.57 6.71 -7.27
N CYS A 12 -0.30 5.43 -7.21
CA CYS A 12 -0.12 4.59 -8.38
C CYS A 12 -1.45 3.99 -8.85
N PRO A 13 -1.94 4.34 -10.06
CA PRO A 13 -3.18 3.77 -10.60
C PRO A 13 -3.13 2.25 -10.76
N TYR A 14 -1.95 1.71 -11.08
CA TYR A 14 -1.78 0.25 -11.20
C TYR A 14 -1.84 -0.44 -9.84
N CYS A 15 -1.43 0.23 -8.78
CA CYS A 15 -1.58 -0.27 -7.42
C CYS A 15 -3.05 -0.31 -7.01
N LYS A 16 -3.82 0.71 -7.37
CA LYS A 16 -5.26 0.73 -7.13
C LYS A 16 -5.94 -0.46 -7.80
N LYS A 17 -5.65 -0.68 -9.08
CA LYS A 17 -6.21 -1.81 -9.82
C LYS A 17 -5.74 -3.15 -9.25
N GLY A 18 -4.46 -3.27 -8.96
CA GLY A 18 -3.90 -4.48 -8.35
C GLY A 18 -4.55 -4.80 -7.02
N HIS A 19 -4.83 -3.79 -6.22
CA HIS A 19 -5.55 -3.94 -4.96
C HIS A 19 -6.97 -4.47 -5.19
N GLU A 20 -7.69 -3.91 -6.15
CA GLU A 20 -9.03 -4.37 -6.49
C GLU A 20 -9.04 -5.85 -6.90
N TYR A 21 -8.11 -6.24 -7.78
CA TYR A 21 -7.97 -7.63 -8.20
C TYR A 21 -7.64 -8.54 -7.02
N LEU A 22 -6.75 -8.09 -6.14
CA LEU A 22 -6.36 -8.85 -4.96
C LEU A 22 -7.56 -9.09 -4.04
N MET A 23 -8.35 -8.05 -3.78
CA MET A 23 -9.52 -8.18 -2.91
C MET A 23 -10.58 -9.11 -3.48
N GLU A 24 -10.71 -9.17 -4.81
CA GLU A 24 -11.62 -10.11 -5.48
C GLU A 24 -11.18 -11.56 -5.32
N GLN A 25 -9.90 -11.81 -5.17
CA GLN A 25 -9.32 -13.15 -5.23
C GLN A 25 -8.89 -13.71 -3.87
N ILE A 26 -8.49 -12.84 -2.95
CA ILE A 26 -7.85 -13.27 -1.70
C ILE A 26 -8.76 -14.12 -0.81
N GLY A 27 -10.07 -13.93 -0.91
CA GLY A 27 -11.04 -14.71 -0.14
C GLY A 27 -10.99 -16.22 -0.43
N CYS A 28 -10.46 -16.59 -1.60
CA CYS A 28 -10.27 -18.00 -1.97
C CYS A 28 -8.97 -18.59 -1.39
N HIS A 29 -8.16 -17.76 -0.71
CA HIS A 29 -6.86 -18.16 -0.19
C HIS A 29 -6.72 -17.79 1.30
N PRO A 30 -7.53 -18.41 2.18
CA PRO A 30 -7.48 -18.11 3.62
C PRO A 30 -6.14 -18.48 4.27
N GLU A 31 -5.32 -19.28 3.59
CA GLU A 31 -3.98 -19.64 4.02
C GLU A 31 -2.95 -18.53 3.84
N ILE A 32 -3.30 -17.47 3.11
CA ILE A 32 -2.38 -16.35 2.85
C ILE A 32 -2.68 -15.21 3.83
N VAL A 33 -1.63 -14.74 4.51
CA VAL A 33 -1.67 -13.54 5.34
C VAL A 33 -0.95 -12.43 4.57
N ILE A 34 -1.64 -11.32 4.33
CA ILE A 34 -1.06 -10.18 3.63
C ILE A 34 -0.27 -9.33 4.61
N GLU A 35 0.95 -9.01 4.25
CA GLU A 35 1.81 -8.07 4.93
C GLU A 35 1.96 -6.84 4.04
N TRP A 36 1.22 -5.80 4.37
CA TRP A 36 1.18 -4.57 3.58
C TRP A 36 2.46 -3.77 3.78
N ARG A 37 3.10 -3.37 2.68
CA ARG A 37 4.34 -2.60 2.67
C ARG A 37 4.18 -1.35 1.81
N PRO A 38 3.55 -0.29 2.33
CA PRO A 38 3.47 0.96 1.58
C PRO A 38 4.87 1.53 1.33
N VAL A 39 5.12 1.94 0.09
CA VAL A 39 6.39 2.51 -0.34
C VAL A 39 6.15 3.79 -1.13
N GLU A 40 7.19 4.59 -1.26
CA GLU A 40 7.16 5.78 -2.08
C GLU A 40 7.75 5.45 -3.45
N ALA A 41 6.92 5.48 -4.50
CA ALA A 41 7.41 5.27 -5.87
C ALA A 41 8.22 6.48 -6.34
N HIS A 42 7.88 7.67 -5.84
CA HIS A 42 8.53 8.94 -6.19
C HIS A 42 8.86 9.74 -4.93
N PRO A 43 9.90 9.31 -4.14
CA PRO A 43 10.25 10.01 -2.92
C PRO A 43 10.90 11.36 -3.22
N LEU A 44 10.91 12.24 -2.22
CA LEU A 44 11.68 13.48 -2.33
C LEU A 44 13.15 13.15 -2.57
N PRO A 45 13.88 13.89 -3.42
CA PRO A 45 13.50 15.17 -4.04
C PRO A 45 12.87 15.09 -5.43
N GLU A 46 12.37 13.92 -5.85
CA GLU A 46 11.70 13.81 -7.14
C GLU A 46 10.52 14.78 -7.25
N ASP A 47 10.35 15.37 -8.42
CA ASP A 47 9.25 16.28 -8.71
C ASP A 47 8.00 15.47 -9.04
N SER A 48 7.28 15.08 -8.01
CA SER A 48 6.05 14.32 -8.12
C SER A 48 4.98 14.95 -7.24
N TYR A 49 3.72 14.79 -7.59
CA TYR A 49 2.62 15.36 -6.83
C TYR A 49 1.44 14.39 -6.81
N PRO A 50 0.92 14.09 -5.65
CA PRO A 50 1.48 14.43 -4.32
C PRO A 50 2.58 13.45 -3.93
N HIS A 51 3.48 13.87 -3.06
CA HIS A 51 4.37 12.93 -2.39
C HIS A 51 3.57 12.14 -1.35
N THR A 52 3.83 10.84 -1.22
CA THR A 52 2.97 9.95 -0.45
C THR A 52 3.57 9.47 0.88
N ASN A 53 4.63 10.10 1.35
CA ASN A 53 5.27 9.70 2.61
C ASN A 53 4.27 9.67 3.77
N LEU A 54 3.50 10.74 3.96
CA LEU A 54 2.51 10.81 5.03
C LEU A 54 1.34 9.83 4.81
N ALA A 55 0.96 9.60 3.57
CA ALA A 55 -0.07 8.59 3.25
C ALA A 55 0.41 7.19 3.60
N CYS A 56 1.68 6.88 3.32
CA CYS A 56 2.29 5.60 3.70
C CYS A 56 2.33 5.42 5.22
N GLN A 57 2.72 6.46 5.96
CA GLN A 57 2.68 6.44 7.42
C GLN A 57 1.27 6.20 7.95
N SER A 58 0.29 6.79 7.26
CA SER A 58 -1.12 6.70 7.65
C SER A 58 -1.64 5.26 7.67
N TYR A 59 -1.13 4.40 6.79
CA TYR A 59 -1.48 2.98 6.83
C TYR A 59 -1.17 2.35 8.20
N TYR A 60 0.03 2.59 8.72
CA TYR A 60 0.44 2.02 10.02
C TYR A 60 -0.37 2.60 11.17
N ILE A 61 -0.74 3.86 11.07
CA ILE A 61 -1.61 4.49 12.07
C ILE A 61 -3.00 3.86 12.04
N ALA A 62 -3.53 3.62 10.83
CA ALA A 62 -4.82 2.95 10.66
C ALA A 62 -4.80 1.55 11.28
N GLU A 63 -3.72 0.80 11.07
CA GLU A 63 -3.54 -0.51 11.67
C GLU A 63 -3.49 -0.42 13.19
N GLU A 64 -2.71 0.49 13.73
CA GLU A 64 -2.59 0.69 15.18
C GLU A 64 -3.95 1.03 15.82
N LEU A 65 -4.74 1.87 15.18
CA LEU A 65 -6.03 2.30 15.69
C LEU A 65 -7.17 1.32 15.40
N GLY A 66 -6.86 0.17 14.79
CA GLY A 66 -7.84 -0.90 14.57
C GLY A 66 -8.86 -0.61 13.47
N ALA A 67 -8.52 0.25 12.52
CA ALA A 67 -9.41 0.56 11.40
C ALA A 67 -9.55 -0.63 10.44
N ASP A 68 -10.66 -0.64 9.70
CA ASP A 68 -10.83 -1.57 8.59
C ASP A 68 -9.83 -1.19 7.49
N ILE A 69 -8.82 -2.03 7.30
CA ILE A 69 -7.70 -1.74 6.39
C ILE A 69 -8.15 -1.68 4.94
N ASN A 70 -9.07 -2.54 4.52
CA ASN A 70 -9.58 -2.48 3.15
C ASN A 70 -10.35 -1.19 2.90
N ALA A 71 -11.17 -0.76 3.85
CA ALA A 71 -11.88 0.51 3.76
C ALA A 71 -10.89 1.69 3.73
N PHE A 72 -9.81 1.61 4.52
CA PHE A 72 -8.76 2.62 4.51
C PHE A 72 -8.06 2.70 3.15
N HIS A 73 -7.64 1.56 2.59
CA HIS A 73 -7.02 1.53 1.26
C HIS A 73 -7.94 2.13 0.21
N THR A 74 -9.20 1.75 0.21
CA THR A 74 -10.19 2.24 -0.75
C THR A 74 -10.33 3.76 -0.66
N ALA A 75 -10.44 4.29 0.57
CA ALA A 75 -10.58 5.73 0.79
C ALA A 75 -9.33 6.49 0.34
N MET A 76 -8.15 5.97 0.62
CA MET A 76 -6.89 6.62 0.26
C MET A 76 -6.68 6.64 -1.26
N TYR A 77 -6.88 5.50 -1.93
CA TYR A 77 -6.79 5.45 -3.38
C TYR A 77 -7.77 6.40 -4.06
N ARG A 78 -9.01 6.45 -3.57
CA ARG A 78 -10.02 7.36 -4.10
C ARG A 78 -9.58 8.81 -3.95
N ALA A 79 -9.13 9.20 -2.76
CA ALA A 79 -8.73 10.56 -2.47
C ALA A 79 -7.60 11.04 -3.37
N ILE A 80 -6.59 10.21 -3.58
CA ILE A 80 -5.42 10.60 -4.36
C ILE A 80 -5.67 10.47 -5.86
N ILE A 81 -6.18 9.33 -6.32
CA ILE A 81 -6.27 9.03 -7.76
C ILE A 81 -7.51 9.64 -8.39
N ASN A 82 -8.67 9.52 -7.74
CA ASN A 82 -9.91 10.02 -8.31
C ASN A 82 -10.17 11.49 -7.99
N GLU A 83 -9.91 11.90 -6.75
CA GLU A 83 -10.21 13.24 -6.26
C GLU A 83 -9.02 14.20 -6.31
N ARG A 84 -7.83 13.67 -6.57
CA ARG A 84 -6.57 14.42 -6.68
C ARG A 84 -6.29 15.31 -5.46
N ARG A 85 -6.57 14.78 -4.27
CA ARG A 85 -6.38 15.52 -3.02
C ARG A 85 -4.90 15.57 -2.64
N ASN A 86 -4.51 16.66 -2.00
CA ASN A 86 -3.12 16.85 -1.57
C ASN A 86 -2.85 16.17 -0.22
N VAL A 87 -2.41 14.92 -0.27
CA VAL A 87 -2.10 14.13 0.94
C VAL A 87 -0.76 14.49 1.58
N GLU A 88 -0.06 15.48 1.07
CA GLU A 88 1.09 16.08 1.77
C GLU A 88 0.63 16.93 2.96
N LYS A 89 -0.66 17.28 2.99
CA LYS A 89 -1.25 18.07 4.08
C LYS A 89 -1.90 17.19 5.12
N PRO A 90 -1.44 17.23 6.38
CA PRO A 90 -2.06 16.46 7.45
C PRO A 90 -3.57 16.68 7.61
N GLU A 91 -4.06 17.91 7.35
CA GLU A 91 -5.48 18.23 7.42
C GLU A 91 -6.29 17.40 6.43
N VAL A 92 -5.76 17.21 5.22
CA VAL A 92 -6.41 16.41 4.18
C VAL A 92 -6.50 14.95 4.60
N LEU A 93 -5.40 14.42 5.16
CA LEU A 93 -5.39 13.04 5.66
C LEU A 93 -6.41 12.85 6.79
N CYS A 94 -6.53 13.81 7.69
CA CYS A 94 -7.53 13.77 8.75
C CYS A 94 -8.97 13.71 8.20
N GLU A 95 -9.25 14.45 7.14
CA GLU A 95 -10.55 14.40 6.48
C GLU A 95 -10.82 13.03 5.86
N ILE A 96 -9.81 12.44 5.22
CA ILE A 96 -9.94 11.13 4.57
C ILE A 96 -10.26 10.04 5.60
N VAL A 97 -9.60 10.06 6.75
CA VAL A 97 -9.78 9.01 7.76
C VAL A 97 -10.99 9.24 8.68
N LYS A 98 -11.62 10.40 8.59
CA LYS A 98 -12.81 10.72 9.38
C LYS A 98 -13.89 9.68 9.12
N GLY A 99 -14.42 9.09 10.16
CA GLY A 99 -15.41 8.01 10.06
C GLY A 99 -14.81 6.60 9.96
N LEU A 100 -13.50 6.49 9.73
CA LEU A 100 -12.81 5.20 9.75
C LEU A 100 -12.09 4.97 11.08
N MET A 101 -11.67 6.04 11.74
CA MET A 101 -10.95 6.00 13.02
C MET A 101 -11.04 7.36 13.69
N ASP A 102 -10.54 7.44 14.93
CA ASP A 102 -10.48 8.69 15.67
C ASP A 102 -9.46 9.64 15.01
N ALA A 103 -9.94 10.69 14.36
CA ALA A 103 -9.10 11.65 13.64
C ALA A 103 -8.13 12.40 14.56
N GLY A 104 -8.49 12.63 15.80
CA GLY A 104 -7.60 13.30 16.77
C GLY A 104 -6.41 12.42 17.15
N LYS A 105 -6.66 11.15 17.43
CA LYS A 105 -5.58 10.18 17.70
C LYS A 105 -4.71 9.97 16.46
N PHE A 106 -5.34 9.88 15.28
CA PHE A 106 -4.62 9.79 14.01
C PHE A 106 -3.67 10.97 13.85
N ARG A 107 -4.16 12.21 14.01
CA ARG A 107 -3.35 13.41 13.86
C ARG A 107 -2.16 13.43 14.83
N ALA A 108 -2.37 13.04 16.07
CA ALA A 108 -1.31 13.02 17.08
C ALA A 108 -0.18 12.06 16.68
N LEU A 109 -0.52 10.87 16.21
CA LEU A 109 0.47 9.88 15.76
C LEU A 109 1.20 10.33 14.49
N LEU A 110 0.48 10.97 13.57
CA LEU A 110 1.05 11.50 12.34
C LEU A 110 2.04 12.63 12.64
N ASP A 111 1.66 13.58 13.47
CA ASP A 111 2.51 14.71 13.85
C ASP A 111 3.74 14.27 14.63
N ALA A 112 3.62 13.19 15.41
CA ALA A 112 4.76 12.61 16.13
C ALA A 112 5.77 11.89 15.22
N GLY A 113 5.39 11.62 13.98
CA GLY A 113 6.25 10.91 13.02
C GLY A 113 6.56 9.48 13.42
N LYS A 114 5.66 8.83 14.14
CA LYS A 114 5.87 7.50 14.72
C LYS A 114 6.30 6.46 13.69
N TYR A 115 5.76 6.54 12.47
CA TYR A 115 5.99 5.54 11.44
C TYR A 115 6.86 6.03 10.26
N ALA A 116 7.50 7.21 10.40
CA ALA A 116 8.38 7.72 9.35
C ALA A 116 9.52 6.76 9.03
N LYS A 117 10.15 6.22 10.06
CA LYS A 117 11.25 5.26 9.91
C LYS A 117 10.78 3.97 9.25
N GLN A 118 9.58 3.51 9.56
CA GLN A 118 9.02 2.30 8.96
C GLN A 118 8.83 2.45 7.45
N VAL A 119 8.43 3.63 6.98
CA VAL A 119 8.31 3.90 5.54
C VAL A 119 9.67 3.87 4.87
N ASP A 120 10.70 4.46 5.49
CA ASP A 120 12.08 4.40 4.98
C ASP A 120 12.55 2.96 4.89
N GLU A 121 12.27 2.15 5.90
CA GLU A 121 12.63 0.72 5.92
C GLU A 121 11.91 -0.04 4.81
N ASN A 122 10.65 0.28 4.54
CA ASN A 122 9.90 -0.34 3.44
C ASN A 122 10.49 0.01 2.08
N ASN A 123 10.87 1.27 1.87
CA ASN A 123 11.53 1.72 0.64
C ASN A 123 12.84 0.95 0.43
N ASP A 124 13.64 0.83 1.46
CA ASP A 124 14.89 0.09 1.43
C ASP A 124 14.66 -1.40 1.14
N LEU A 125 13.69 -1.99 1.83
CA LEU A 125 13.33 -3.39 1.63
C LEU A 125 12.87 -3.65 0.18
N ALA A 126 12.05 -2.77 -0.37
CA ALA A 126 11.55 -2.92 -1.74
C ALA A 126 12.67 -2.75 -2.77
N TYR A 127 13.32 -1.60 -2.75
CA TYR A 127 14.19 -1.18 -3.85
C TYR A 127 15.60 -1.74 -3.75
N GLU A 128 16.15 -1.84 -2.55
CA GLU A 128 17.52 -2.32 -2.36
C GLU A 128 17.59 -3.84 -2.13
N LYS A 129 16.62 -4.40 -1.38
CA LYS A 129 16.71 -5.79 -0.94
C LYS A 129 15.86 -6.75 -1.75
N SER A 130 14.72 -6.31 -2.28
CA SER A 130 13.77 -7.18 -2.99
C SER A 130 13.73 -6.96 -4.49
N GLY A 131 14.53 -6.05 -5.01
CA GLY A 131 14.65 -5.82 -6.45
C GLY A 131 13.38 -5.28 -7.12
N VAL A 132 12.59 -4.50 -6.39
CA VAL A 132 11.35 -3.92 -6.94
C VAL A 132 11.71 -2.73 -7.84
N TRP A 133 11.17 -2.72 -9.06
CA TRP A 133 11.30 -1.60 -10.00
C TRP A 133 9.99 -0.86 -10.17
N TYR A 134 8.90 -1.60 -10.28
CA TYR A 134 7.55 -1.06 -10.46
C TYR A 134 6.63 -1.64 -9.40
N VAL A 135 5.69 -0.83 -8.93
CA VAL A 135 4.65 -1.28 -8.01
C VAL A 135 3.30 -1.37 -8.75
N PRO A 136 2.40 -2.27 -8.34
CA PRO A 136 2.49 -3.15 -7.18
C PRO A 136 3.46 -4.30 -7.40
N ALA A 137 4.08 -4.77 -6.32
CA ALA A 137 4.97 -5.92 -6.35
C ALA A 137 4.60 -6.87 -5.20
N PHE A 138 4.65 -8.16 -5.48
CA PHE A 138 4.22 -9.21 -4.55
C PHE A 138 5.36 -10.18 -4.31
N ARG A 139 5.56 -10.57 -3.05
CA ARG A 139 6.59 -11.54 -2.65
C ARG A 139 6.00 -12.57 -1.70
N MET A 140 6.15 -13.84 -2.03
CA MET A 140 5.64 -14.93 -1.21
C MET A 140 6.43 -16.21 -1.46
N ASN A 141 6.92 -16.84 -0.39
CA ASN A 141 7.66 -18.11 -0.47
C ASN A 141 8.81 -18.10 -1.49
N GLY A 142 9.58 -17.01 -1.52
CA GLY A 142 10.71 -16.86 -2.45
C GLY A 142 10.31 -16.57 -3.89
N LYS A 143 9.00 -16.44 -4.17
CA LYS A 143 8.48 -16.14 -5.50
C LYS A 143 8.08 -14.68 -5.60
N LYS A 144 8.05 -14.16 -6.82
CA LYS A 144 7.73 -12.74 -7.06
C LYS A 144 6.76 -12.58 -8.22
N LEU A 145 5.93 -11.54 -8.09
CA LEU A 145 5.13 -11.01 -9.19
C LEU A 145 5.32 -9.51 -9.17
N ASP A 146 5.92 -8.96 -10.21
CA ASP A 146 6.15 -7.51 -10.34
C ASP A 146 5.27 -6.92 -11.43
N ALA A 147 4.80 -5.71 -11.18
CA ALA A 147 4.11 -4.94 -12.19
C ALA A 147 5.04 -4.66 -13.37
N LYS A 148 4.45 -4.58 -14.57
CA LYS A 148 5.14 -4.15 -15.77
C LYS A 148 4.94 -2.65 -15.94
N GLY A 149 5.99 -1.94 -16.34
CA GLY A 149 5.90 -0.51 -16.58
C GLY A 149 4.81 -0.18 -17.60
N GLY A 150 3.90 0.73 -17.23
CA GLY A 150 2.80 1.14 -18.08
C GLY A 150 1.64 0.14 -18.19
N ALA A 151 1.67 -0.98 -17.45
CA ALA A 151 0.64 -2.01 -17.54
C ALA A 151 0.18 -2.56 -16.18
N GLY A 152 1.04 -2.53 -15.16
CA GLY A 152 0.73 -3.11 -13.85
C GLY A 152 0.71 -4.63 -13.86
N VAL A 153 -0.16 -5.25 -13.07
CA VAL A 153 -0.40 -6.69 -13.04
C VAL A 153 -1.79 -6.97 -13.60
N THR A 154 -1.96 -8.16 -14.20
CA THR A 154 -3.27 -8.59 -14.68
C THR A 154 -3.96 -9.46 -13.63
N PRO A 155 -5.30 -9.58 -13.66
CA PRO A 155 -6.02 -10.50 -12.79
C PRO A 155 -5.54 -11.94 -12.91
N GLN A 156 -5.19 -12.36 -14.13
CA GLN A 156 -4.73 -13.73 -14.38
C GLN A 156 -3.34 -13.98 -13.79
N GLU A 157 -2.42 -13.02 -13.94
CA GLU A 157 -1.08 -13.11 -13.34
C GLU A 157 -1.19 -13.23 -11.82
N LEU A 158 -2.06 -12.43 -11.20
CA LEU A 158 -2.27 -12.48 -9.76
C LEU A 158 -2.90 -13.80 -9.34
N ARG A 159 -3.90 -14.29 -10.08
CA ARG A 159 -4.53 -15.59 -9.80
C ARG A 159 -3.50 -16.72 -9.81
N ASN A 160 -2.64 -16.74 -10.82
CA ASN A 160 -1.59 -17.75 -10.94
C ASN A 160 -0.59 -17.64 -9.78
N PHE A 161 -0.20 -16.42 -9.43
CA PHE A 161 0.72 -16.19 -8.32
C PHE A 161 0.16 -16.66 -6.98
N LEU A 162 -1.08 -16.32 -6.67
CA LEU A 162 -1.72 -16.73 -5.43
C LEU A 162 -1.83 -18.26 -5.33
N SER A 163 -2.21 -18.91 -6.43
CA SER A 163 -2.38 -20.37 -6.46
C SER A 163 -1.05 -21.11 -6.32
N LYS A 164 -0.02 -20.66 -7.04
CA LYS A 164 1.29 -21.32 -7.05
C LYS A 164 2.16 -20.95 -5.85
N GLY A 165 2.10 -19.68 -5.45
CA GLY A 165 2.90 -19.18 -4.34
C GLY A 165 2.49 -19.75 -2.99
N ALA A 166 1.19 -19.94 -2.78
CA ALA A 166 0.66 -20.45 -1.52
C ALA A 166 0.82 -21.96 -1.36
N GLY A 167 0.93 -22.70 -2.46
CA GLY A 167 0.99 -24.16 -2.46
C GLY A 167 2.35 -24.77 -2.15
N GLU A 168 3.33 -23.95 -1.82
CA GLU A 168 4.71 -24.42 -1.60
C GLU A 168 5.28 -24.09 -0.24
#